data_7cf6623a2787c596a5a37d7437c02ae5
#
_entry.id   7cf6623a2787c596a5a37d7437c02ae5
#
_cell.length_a   1.000
_cell.length_b   1.000
_cell.length_c   1.000
_cell.angle_alpha   90.00
_cell.angle_beta   90.00
_cell.angle_gamma   90.00
#
_symmetry.space_group_name_H-M   'P 1'
#
loop_
_entity.id
_entity.type
_entity.pdbx_description
1 polymer ?
#
loop_
_entity_poly.entity_id
_entity_poly.type
_entity_poly.pdbx_seq_one_letter_code
_entity_poly.pdbx_strand_id
1 'polypeptide(L)'
;MSEVYDDEIGNAHRNAEIHIHDLSMLTGYCAGWSLKQLIQEGLGGVPGKITSSPANHLSTLCNQMVNFLGIMQNEWAGAQAFSSFDTYLAPFVKVDHLTYKEVKQCIQSFIYGVNTPSRWGTQAPFTNITLDWVVPNDKIGRAHV
;
A
#
# COMPACT_ATOMS: atom_id res chain seq x y z
N MET A 1 -21.31 20.54 -4.71
CA MET A 1 -22.27 19.48 -5.10
C MET A 1 -22.81 19.72 -6.50
N SER A 2 -23.64 20.74 -6.71
CA SER A 2 -24.24 21.09 -8.01
C SER A 2 -23.28 21.56 -9.10
N GLU A 3 -22.02 21.77 -8.80
CA GLU A 3 -20.97 22.11 -9.78
C GLU A 3 -20.21 20.88 -10.30
N VAL A 4 -20.33 19.75 -9.61
CA VAL A 4 -19.54 18.53 -9.88
C VAL A 4 -20.43 17.36 -10.28
N TYR A 5 -21.64 17.29 -9.75
CA TYR A 5 -22.59 16.21 -9.98
C TYR A 5 -23.85 16.75 -10.65
N ASP A 6 -24.49 15.93 -11.44
CA ASP A 6 -25.78 16.21 -12.01
C ASP A 6 -26.82 16.51 -10.91
N ASP A 7 -27.81 17.32 -11.22
CA ASP A 7 -28.85 17.76 -10.26
C ASP A 7 -29.59 16.59 -9.64
N GLU A 8 -29.80 15.50 -10.35
CA GLU A 8 -30.44 14.28 -9.85
C GLU A 8 -29.62 13.68 -8.69
N ILE A 9 -28.32 13.51 -8.86
CA ILE A 9 -27.40 12.99 -7.84
C ILE A 9 -27.33 13.95 -6.65
N GLY A 10 -27.21 15.23 -6.93
CA GLY A 10 -27.19 16.28 -5.92
C GLY A 10 -28.48 16.29 -5.07
N ASN A 11 -29.63 16.09 -5.69
CA ASN A 11 -30.93 16.02 -5.00
C ASN A 11 -31.06 14.72 -4.18
N ALA A 12 -30.69 13.59 -4.75
CA ALA A 12 -30.70 12.31 -4.03
C ALA A 12 -29.87 12.37 -2.73
N HIS A 13 -28.70 13.02 -2.76
CA HIS A 13 -27.92 13.25 -1.53
C HIS A 13 -28.63 14.19 -0.56
N ARG A 14 -29.20 15.31 -1.01
CA ARG A 14 -29.93 16.26 -0.16
C ARG A 14 -31.18 15.65 0.47
N ASN A 15 -31.82 14.75 -0.24
CA ASN A 15 -33.02 14.02 0.21
C ASN A 15 -32.68 12.78 1.05
N ALA A 16 -31.39 12.50 1.30
CA ALA A 16 -30.90 11.33 2.04
C ALA A 16 -31.23 9.97 1.38
N GLU A 17 -31.45 9.94 0.07
CA GLU A 17 -31.61 8.71 -0.72
C GLU A 17 -30.26 8.01 -0.92
N ILE A 18 -29.18 8.80 -1.05
CA ILE A 18 -27.79 8.36 -1.07
C ILE A 18 -26.95 9.23 -0.16
N HIS A 19 -25.77 8.73 0.24
CA HIS A 19 -24.80 9.50 0.99
C HIS A 19 -23.49 9.62 0.22
N ILE A 20 -23.06 10.85 -0.06
CA ILE A 20 -21.73 11.14 -0.61
C ILE A 20 -20.97 11.86 0.49
N HIS A 21 -19.89 11.24 0.96
CA HIS A 21 -19.05 11.81 2.03
C HIS A 21 -17.85 12.57 1.46
N ASP A 22 -17.14 13.30 2.33
CA ASP A 22 -15.90 14.04 1.99
C ASP A 22 -16.05 15.03 0.82
N LEU A 23 -17.19 15.68 0.71
CA LEU A 23 -17.51 16.62 -0.37
C LEU A 23 -16.63 17.89 -0.41
N SER A 24 -15.84 18.13 0.63
CA SER A 24 -14.85 19.21 0.72
C SER A 24 -13.49 18.85 0.13
N MET A 25 -13.29 17.58 -0.27
CA MET A 25 -12.03 17.09 -0.80
C MET A 25 -12.14 16.76 -2.28
N LEU A 26 -11.16 17.23 -3.06
CA LEU A 26 -10.96 16.90 -4.46
C LEU A 26 -9.67 16.09 -4.67
N THR A 27 -9.35 15.22 -3.74
CA THR A 27 -8.17 14.34 -3.80
C THR A 27 -8.59 12.88 -3.95
N GLY A 28 -7.64 12.03 -4.35
CA GLY A 28 -7.84 10.58 -4.25
C GLY A 28 -8.13 10.19 -2.81
N TYR A 29 -9.12 9.34 -2.58
CA TYR A 29 -9.51 8.94 -1.23
C TYR A 29 -8.79 7.67 -0.80
N CYS A 30 -9.08 6.53 -1.42
CA CYS A 30 -8.42 5.26 -1.17
C CYS A 30 -7.62 4.82 -2.38
N ALA A 31 -6.53 4.08 -2.16
CA ALA A 31 -5.68 3.59 -3.23
C ALA A 31 -5.26 2.14 -3.01
N GLY A 32 -5.27 1.37 -4.10
CA GLY A 32 -4.61 0.07 -4.18
C GLY A 32 -3.29 0.20 -4.92
N TRP A 33 -2.22 -0.28 -4.31
CA TRP A 33 -0.88 -0.19 -4.84
C TRP A 33 -0.38 -1.54 -5.35
N SER A 34 0.29 -1.52 -6.49
CA SER A 34 0.96 -2.69 -7.03
C SER A 34 2.23 -2.98 -6.24
N LEU A 35 2.20 -4.01 -5.40
CA LEU A 35 3.41 -4.48 -4.71
C LEU A 35 4.46 -4.97 -5.71
N LYS A 36 4.03 -5.54 -6.85
CA LYS A 36 4.89 -5.91 -7.95
C LYS A 36 5.73 -4.73 -8.46
N GLN A 37 5.11 -3.59 -8.68
CA GLN A 37 5.80 -2.39 -9.15
C GLN A 37 6.83 -1.91 -8.13
N LEU A 38 6.47 -1.86 -6.85
CA LEU A 38 7.41 -1.50 -5.78
C LEU A 38 8.62 -2.43 -5.73
N ILE A 39 8.41 -3.74 -5.91
CA ILE A 39 9.49 -4.73 -5.94
C ILE A 39 10.43 -4.50 -7.13
N GLN A 40 9.89 -4.16 -8.30
CA GLN A 40 10.66 -3.98 -9.52
C GLN A 40 11.41 -2.66 -9.58
N GLU A 41 10.82 -1.59 -9.10
CA GLU A 41 11.33 -0.23 -9.25
C GLU A 41 12.00 0.29 -7.97
N GLY A 42 11.68 -0.28 -6.81
CA GLY A 42 12.07 0.26 -5.51
C GLY A 42 11.31 1.55 -5.19
N LEU A 43 11.89 2.38 -4.34
CA LEU A 43 11.34 3.70 -4.02
C LEU A 43 12.02 4.75 -4.89
N GLY A 44 11.35 5.18 -5.95
CA GLY A 44 11.71 6.36 -6.69
C GLY A 44 11.68 7.58 -5.77
N GLY A 45 12.69 8.43 -5.86
CA GLY A 45 12.78 9.65 -5.07
C GLY A 45 12.40 10.87 -5.88
N VAL A 46 12.33 12.00 -5.19
CA VAL A 46 12.31 13.32 -5.83
C VAL A 46 13.71 13.60 -6.42
N PRO A 47 13.84 14.20 -7.61
CA PRO A 47 15.13 14.52 -8.18
C PRO A 47 16.05 15.23 -7.18
N GLY A 48 17.30 14.77 -7.05
CA GLY A 48 18.28 15.28 -6.10
C GLY A 48 18.12 14.80 -4.63
N LYS A 49 17.21 13.88 -4.37
CA LYS A 49 17.04 13.21 -3.06
C LYS A 49 17.46 11.74 -3.12
N ILE A 50 17.57 11.14 -1.94
CA ILE A 50 17.90 9.72 -1.83
C ILE A 50 16.79 8.87 -2.45
N THR A 51 17.20 7.94 -3.31
CA THR A 51 16.34 6.88 -3.85
C THR A 51 16.67 5.55 -3.17
N SER A 52 15.74 4.62 -3.18
CA SER A 52 15.96 3.27 -2.70
C SER A 52 15.80 2.28 -3.86
N SER A 53 16.88 1.61 -4.21
CA SER A 53 16.87 0.55 -5.23
C SER A 53 15.89 -0.59 -4.83
N PRO A 54 15.49 -1.44 -5.79
CA PRO A 54 14.71 -2.64 -5.49
C PRO A 54 15.29 -3.44 -4.33
N ALA A 55 14.41 -3.93 -3.46
CA ALA A 55 14.81 -4.73 -2.31
C ALA A 55 15.33 -6.11 -2.74
N ASN A 56 16.41 -6.56 -2.13
CA ASN A 56 16.92 -7.93 -2.31
C ASN A 56 16.48 -8.87 -1.19
N HIS A 57 16.08 -8.34 -0.04
CA HIS A 57 15.73 -9.11 1.16
C HIS A 57 14.35 -8.73 1.69
N LEU A 58 13.65 -9.70 2.32
CA LEU A 58 12.32 -9.50 2.87
C LEU A 58 12.24 -8.33 3.86
N SER A 59 13.23 -8.21 4.75
CA SER A 59 13.27 -7.12 5.74
C SER A 59 13.37 -5.74 5.08
N THR A 60 14.16 -5.62 4.03
CA THR A 60 14.30 -4.39 3.25
C THR A 60 12.99 -4.04 2.52
N LEU A 61 12.35 -5.04 1.91
CA LEU A 61 11.06 -4.84 1.25
C LEU A 61 9.99 -4.39 2.26
N CYS A 62 9.91 -5.01 3.44
CA CYS A 62 8.99 -4.60 4.50
C CYS A 62 9.20 -3.13 4.89
N ASN A 63 10.45 -2.69 5.02
CA ASN A 63 10.77 -1.29 5.31
C ASN A 63 10.40 -0.35 4.15
N GLN A 64 10.63 -0.76 2.90
CA GLN A 64 10.21 0.02 1.73
C GLN A 64 8.69 0.17 1.67
N MET A 65 7.93 -0.89 1.96
CA MET A 65 6.46 -0.83 2.02
C MET A 65 5.97 0.15 3.08
N VAL A 66 6.54 0.13 4.29
CA VAL A 66 6.19 1.09 5.36
C VAL A 66 6.47 2.52 4.93
N ASN A 67 7.65 2.77 4.36
CA ASN A 67 8.03 4.11 3.90
C ASN A 67 7.16 4.59 2.74
N PHE A 68 6.83 3.71 1.79
CA PHE A 68 5.93 4.01 0.68
C PHE A 68 4.56 4.45 1.18
N LEU A 69 3.94 3.66 2.06
CA LEU A 69 2.63 3.98 2.64
C LEU A 69 2.68 5.29 3.45
N GLY A 70 3.76 5.50 4.19
CA GLY A 70 3.97 6.75 4.95
C GLY A 70 4.11 7.99 4.07
N ILE A 71 4.70 7.86 2.88
CA ILE A 71 4.79 8.94 1.89
C ILE A 71 3.42 9.17 1.23
N MET A 72 2.79 8.10 0.77
CA MET A 72 1.56 8.19 -0.01
C MET A 72 0.36 8.66 0.82
N GLN A 73 0.36 8.48 2.14
CA GLN A 73 -0.70 9.02 2.99
C GLN A 73 -0.79 10.55 2.99
N ASN A 74 0.24 11.26 2.53
CA ASN A 74 0.18 12.71 2.38
C ASN A 74 -0.60 13.13 1.13
N GLU A 75 -0.73 12.22 0.16
CA GLU A 75 -1.41 12.45 -1.12
C GLU A 75 -2.83 11.85 -1.15
N TRP A 76 -3.09 10.86 -0.29
CA TRP A 76 -4.33 10.08 -0.26
C TRP A 76 -4.97 10.15 1.13
N ALA A 77 -6.22 10.57 1.18
CA ALA A 77 -6.91 10.84 2.44
C ALA A 77 -7.45 9.59 3.15
N GLY A 78 -7.61 8.48 2.43
CA GLY A 78 -8.22 7.26 2.96
C GLY A 78 -7.26 6.07 3.05
N ALA A 79 -7.84 4.88 3.02
CA ALA A 79 -7.11 3.64 3.15
C ALA A 79 -6.20 3.35 1.95
N GLN A 80 -5.08 2.73 2.23
CA GLN A 80 -4.14 2.24 1.23
C GLN A 80 -4.00 0.74 1.33
N ALA A 81 -3.88 0.04 0.20
CA ALA A 81 -3.80 -1.40 0.15
C ALA A 81 -2.65 -1.88 -0.74
N PHE A 82 -1.98 -2.95 -0.33
CA PHE A 82 -1.14 -3.74 -1.22
C PHE A 82 -1.87 -5.01 -1.65
N SER A 83 -1.83 -5.29 -2.96
CA SER A 83 -2.40 -6.51 -3.52
C SER A 83 -1.43 -7.68 -3.44
N SER A 84 -1.97 -8.92 -3.36
CA SER A 84 -1.21 -10.18 -3.46
C SER A 84 0.02 -10.22 -2.52
N PHE A 85 -0.17 -9.78 -1.30
CA PHE A 85 0.89 -9.57 -0.32
C PHE A 85 1.71 -10.86 -0.07
N ASP A 86 1.05 -11.98 0.18
CA ASP A 86 1.67 -13.27 0.41
C ASP A 86 2.42 -13.79 -0.82
N THR A 87 1.79 -13.71 -1.99
CA THR A 87 2.36 -14.17 -3.26
C THR A 87 3.65 -13.45 -3.60
N TYR A 88 3.68 -12.13 -3.45
CA TYR A 88 4.86 -11.34 -3.81
C TYR A 88 5.97 -11.35 -2.76
N LEU A 89 5.67 -11.67 -1.51
CA LEU A 89 6.68 -11.84 -0.48
C LEU A 89 7.32 -13.23 -0.47
N ALA A 90 6.60 -14.26 -0.92
CA ALA A 90 7.07 -15.64 -0.90
C ALA A 90 8.43 -15.88 -1.60
N PRO A 91 8.76 -15.26 -2.76
CA PRO A 91 10.06 -15.41 -3.38
C PRO A 91 11.23 -14.99 -2.48
N PHE A 92 11.10 -13.91 -1.72
CA PHE A 92 12.13 -13.43 -0.80
C PHE A 92 12.38 -14.43 0.34
N VAL A 93 11.31 -15.05 0.85
CA VAL A 93 11.41 -16.10 1.87
C VAL A 93 12.20 -17.28 1.33
N LYS A 94 11.93 -17.69 0.09
CA LYS A 94 12.57 -18.84 -0.55
C LYS A 94 14.05 -18.57 -0.85
N VAL A 95 14.36 -17.43 -1.47
CA VAL A 95 15.73 -17.09 -1.89
C VAL A 95 16.67 -16.96 -0.70
N ASP A 96 16.23 -16.34 0.37
CA ASP A 96 17.03 -16.15 1.57
C ASP A 96 16.95 -17.34 2.54
N HIS A 97 16.21 -18.41 2.20
CA HIS A 97 15.98 -19.59 3.05
C HIS A 97 15.50 -19.23 4.46
N LEU A 98 14.61 -18.23 4.57
CA LEU A 98 14.16 -17.69 5.84
C LEU A 98 13.35 -18.72 6.64
N THR A 99 13.66 -18.81 7.92
CA THR A 99 12.88 -19.59 8.87
C THR A 99 11.54 -18.89 9.21
N TYR A 100 10.59 -19.65 9.71
CA TYR A 100 9.32 -19.08 10.20
C TYR A 100 9.52 -17.91 11.18
N LYS A 101 10.52 -18.02 12.07
CA LYS A 101 10.81 -16.98 13.06
C LYS A 101 11.25 -15.67 12.40
N GLU A 102 12.10 -15.76 11.38
CA GLU A 102 12.60 -14.61 10.64
C GLU A 102 11.51 -13.95 9.81
N VAL A 103 10.69 -14.74 9.10
CA VAL A 103 9.52 -14.23 8.37
C VAL A 103 8.56 -13.54 9.33
N LYS A 104 8.23 -14.19 10.44
CA LYS A 104 7.36 -13.60 11.48
C LYS A 104 7.90 -12.26 11.96
N GLN A 105 9.21 -12.16 12.18
CA GLN A 105 9.87 -10.92 12.62
C GLN A 105 9.74 -9.81 11.56
N CYS A 106 9.93 -10.13 10.28
CA CYS A 106 9.77 -9.16 9.20
C CYS A 106 8.33 -8.64 9.10
N ILE A 107 7.34 -9.54 9.16
CA ILE A 107 5.92 -9.18 9.13
C ILE A 107 5.55 -8.36 10.37
N GLN A 108 6.04 -8.75 11.54
CA GLN A 108 5.81 -7.98 12.78
C GLN A 108 6.38 -6.56 12.67
N SER A 109 7.56 -6.40 12.09
CA SER A 109 8.17 -5.08 11.85
C SER A 109 7.35 -4.24 10.88
N PHE A 110 6.80 -4.86 9.82
CA PHE A 110 5.88 -4.20 8.90
C PHE A 110 4.62 -3.73 9.63
N ILE A 111 3.94 -4.62 10.36
CA ILE A 111 2.72 -4.31 11.11
C ILE A 111 2.98 -3.20 12.14
N TYR A 112 4.09 -3.27 12.85
CA TYR A 112 4.48 -2.23 13.79
C TYR A 112 4.69 -0.89 13.07
N GLY A 113 5.43 -0.90 11.95
CA GLY A 113 5.73 0.30 11.19
C GLY A 113 4.49 1.04 10.68
N VAL A 114 3.49 0.29 10.16
CA VAL A 114 2.24 0.91 9.67
C VAL A 114 1.28 1.32 10.79
N ASN A 115 1.45 0.82 12.01
CA ASN A 115 0.64 1.20 13.17
C ASN A 115 1.29 2.27 14.04
N THR A 116 2.53 2.62 13.77
CA THR A 116 3.22 3.66 14.52
C THR A 116 2.89 5.02 13.92
N PRO A 117 2.53 6.03 14.72
CA PRO A 117 2.40 7.40 14.23
C PRO A 117 3.67 7.78 13.49
N SER A 118 3.53 8.25 12.25
CA SER A 118 4.71 8.53 11.46
C SER A 118 5.53 9.64 12.11
N ARG A 119 6.85 9.57 11.98
CA ARG A 119 7.74 10.64 12.44
C ARG A 119 7.49 12.00 11.76
N TRP A 120 6.55 12.06 10.83
CA TRP A 120 6.10 13.28 10.14
C TRP A 120 4.90 13.95 10.85
N GLY A 121 4.49 13.46 12.02
CA GLY A 121 3.41 14.04 12.82
C GLY A 121 2.00 13.75 12.32
N THR A 122 1.84 12.88 11.33
CA THR A 122 0.55 12.44 10.81
C THR A 122 0.05 11.17 11.47
N GLN A 123 -1.21 10.83 11.28
CA GLN A 123 -1.77 9.55 11.73
C GLN A 123 -1.07 8.39 11.04
N ALA A 124 -1.05 7.22 11.69
CA ALA A 124 -0.61 5.99 11.06
C ALA A 124 -1.46 5.72 9.80
N PRO A 125 -0.85 5.29 8.67
CA PRO A 125 -1.61 5.02 7.46
C PRO A 125 -2.61 3.89 7.69
N PHE A 126 -3.88 4.13 7.36
CA PHE A 126 -4.88 3.07 7.36
C PHE A 126 -4.56 2.08 6.24
N THR A 127 -3.99 0.94 6.63
CA THR A 127 -3.37 -0.01 5.71
C THR A 127 -4.19 -1.28 5.60
N ASN A 128 -4.39 -1.75 4.37
CA ASN A 128 -4.96 -3.05 4.05
C ASN A 128 -3.99 -3.88 3.22
N ILE A 129 -4.08 -5.19 3.33
CA ILE A 129 -3.38 -6.15 2.48
C ILE A 129 -4.37 -7.16 1.93
N THR A 130 -4.20 -7.58 0.69
CA THR A 130 -4.94 -8.71 0.15
C THR A 130 -4.05 -9.95 0.07
N LEU A 131 -4.63 -11.09 0.35
CA LEU A 131 -3.99 -12.39 0.23
C LEU A 131 -4.62 -13.14 -0.94
N ASP A 132 -3.81 -13.90 -1.66
CA ASP A 132 -4.28 -14.69 -2.78
C ASP A 132 -4.77 -16.05 -2.30
N TRP A 133 -6.05 -16.36 -2.56
CA TRP A 133 -6.60 -17.67 -2.28
C TRP A 133 -5.99 -18.79 -3.12
N VAL A 134 -5.60 -18.45 -4.34
CA VAL A 134 -4.91 -19.33 -5.28
C VAL A 134 -3.70 -18.57 -5.82
N VAL A 135 -2.54 -19.22 -5.79
CA VAL A 135 -1.30 -18.62 -6.33
C VAL A 135 -1.49 -18.27 -7.81
N PRO A 136 -1.41 -16.98 -8.17
CA PRO A 136 -1.59 -16.57 -9.55
C PRO A 136 -0.48 -17.11 -10.46
N ASN A 137 -0.81 -17.32 -11.73
CA ASN A 137 0.14 -17.74 -12.77
C ASN A 137 1.08 -16.60 -13.23
N ASP A 138 1.38 -15.67 -12.34
CA ASP A 138 2.28 -14.56 -12.62
C ASP A 138 3.73 -15.02 -12.61
N LYS A 139 4.50 -14.52 -13.59
CA LYS A 139 5.92 -14.88 -13.76
C LYS A 139 6.80 -14.45 -12.57
N ILE A 140 6.39 -13.47 -11.77
CA ILE A 140 7.14 -13.05 -10.59
C ILE A 140 7.12 -14.12 -9.50
N GLY A 141 6.00 -14.77 -9.25
CA GLY A 141 5.93 -15.91 -8.34
C GLY A 141 6.71 -17.13 -8.81
N ARG A 142 7.05 -17.20 -10.10
CA ARG A 142 7.78 -18.32 -10.73
C ARG A 142 9.26 -17.99 -11.05
N ALA A 143 9.62 -16.74 -11.20
CA ALA A 143 10.96 -16.34 -11.69
C ALA A 143 12.08 -16.59 -10.68
N HIS A 144 11.75 -16.94 -9.45
CA HIS A 144 12.71 -17.25 -8.38
C HIS A 144 12.52 -18.66 -7.81
N VAL A 145 11.89 -19.54 -8.57
CA VAL A 145 11.74 -20.97 -8.23
C VAL A 145 12.72 -21.81 -9.03
#